data_4df6e835d20ae460b0668fac607c3e9c
#
_entry.id   4df6e835d20ae460b0668fac607c3e9c
#
_cell.length_a   1.000
_cell.length_b   1.000
_cell.length_c   1.000
_cell.angle_alpha   90.00
_cell.angle_beta   90.00
_cell.angle_gamma   90.00
#
_symmetry.space_group_name_H-M   'P 1'
#
loop_
_entity.id
_entity.type
_entity.pdbx_description
1 polymer ?
#
loop_
_entity_poly.entity_id
_entity_poly.type
_entity_poly.pdbx_seq_one_letter_code
_entity_poly.pdbx_strand_id
1 'polypeptide(L)'
;MSMRNAFLAACLAPLIGYGTAAAESPNLGKAASPEEIASWDVSIGPDGAGLPAGSGTPQQGEQVYLAKCLACHGEKGSGKPNDQLVGGQGSLQPGQVPIKTVGSFWPYATTVFDYVRRAMPLNNPKSLRDEEVYAVVAYILRLNGVIGENDKMDAQTLPAVRMPNRDGFVRFSRGR
;
A
#
# COMPACT_ATOMS: atom_id res chain seq x y z
N MET A 1 42.29 63.62 52.82
CA MET A 1 42.73 62.50 51.99
C MET A 1 41.69 61.43 52.08
N SER A 2 40.94 61.26 51.05
CA SER A 2 39.65 60.58 51.01
C SER A 2 39.79 59.17 50.46
N MET A 3 39.42 58.20 51.29
CA MET A 3 39.28 56.77 50.86
C MET A 3 37.84 56.56 50.35
N ARG A 4 37.72 56.26 49.08
CA ARG A 4 36.39 55.92 48.47
C ARG A 4 36.28 54.37 48.43
N ASN A 5 35.43 53.88 49.35
CA ASN A 5 35.06 52.48 49.36
C ASN A 5 34.10 52.18 48.19
N ALA A 6 34.54 51.34 47.29
CA ALA A 6 33.69 50.76 46.24
C ALA A 6 33.04 49.50 46.77
N PHE A 7 31.72 49.52 46.96
CA PHE A 7 30.91 48.34 47.26
C PHE A 7 30.60 47.62 45.93
N LEU A 8 31.13 46.44 45.75
CA LEU A 8 30.70 45.50 44.74
C LEU A 8 29.43 44.78 45.23
N ALA A 9 28.31 45.14 44.70
CA ALA A 9 27.08 44.37 44.89
C ALA A 9 27.08 43.17 43.93
N ALA A 10 27.30 41.96 44.45
CA ALA A 10 27.14 40.72 43.69
C ALA A 10 25.67 40.35 43.59
N CYS A 11 25.08 40.52 42.40
CA CYS A 11 23.72 40.01 42.09
C CYS A 11 23.80 38.49 41.93
N LEU A 12 23.40 37.73 42.95
CA LEU A 12 23.03 36.32 42.79
C LEU A 12 21.65 36.23 42.17
N ALA A 13 21.63 35.91 40.86
CA ALA A 13 20.38 35.53 40.19
C ALA A 13 20.07 34.07 40.54
N PRO A 14 18.86 33.74 41.04
CA PRO A 14 18.47 32.35 41.23
C PRO A 14 18.27 31.70 39.86
N LEU A 15 19.06 30.65 39.54
CA LEU A 15 18.80 29.74 38.46
C LEU A 15 17.52 28.97 38.76
N ILE A 16 16.37 29.47 38.29
CA ILE A 16 15.13 28.72 38.27
C ILE A 16 15.30 27.62 37.22
N GLY A 17 15.62 26.43 37.70
CA GLY A 17 15.63 25.22 36.85
C GLY A 17 14.21 24.98 36.31
N TYR A 18 13.99 25.26 35.02
CA TYR A 18 12.82 24.78 34.32
C TYR A 18 12.94 23.26 34.20
N GLY A 19 12.43 22.56 35.21
CA GLY A 19 12.18 21.13 35.06
C GLY A 19 11.19 20.94 33.92
N THR A 20 11.60 20.31 32.84
CA THR A 20 10.67 19.83 31.81
C THR A 20 9.78 18.80 32.48
N ALA A 21 8.56 19.19 32.86
CA ALA A 21 7.54 18.23 33.19
C ALA A 21 7.31 17.36 31.97
N ALA A 22 7.89 16.16 31.98
CA ALA A 22 7.50 15.13 31.03
C ALA A 22 6.01 14.87 31.28
N ALA A 23 5.17 15.28 30.33
CA ALA A 23 3.76 14.95 30.36
C ALA A 23 3.66 13.42 30.30
N GLU A 24 3.41 12.78 31.44
CA GLU A 24 3.12 11.35 31.47
C GLU A 24 1.90 11.10 30.63
N SER A 25 2.01 10.14 29.70
CA SER A 25 0.86 9.67 28.94
C SER A 25 -0.23 9.23 29.91
N PRO A 26 -1.50 9.55 29.66
CA PRO A 26 -2.60 9.22 30.57
C PRO A 26 -2.83 7.71 30.77
N ASN A 27 -1.94 6.85 30.29
CA ASN A 27 -2.01 5.37 30.38
C ASN A 27 -3.36 4.80 29.95
N LEU A 28 -3.95 5.41 28.89
CA LEU A 28 -5.19 4.94 28.31
C LEU A 28 -4.89 3.76 27.38
N GLY A 29 -5.72 2.74 27.52
CA GLY A 29 -5.63 1.54 26.70
C GLY A 29 -4.73 0.45 27.29
N LYS A 30 -4.63 -0.63 26.55
CA LYS A 30 -3.87 -1.84 26.89
C LYS A 30 -2.92 -2.13 25.72
N ALA A 31 -1.70 -2.55 26.01
CA ALA A 31 -0.80 -3.01 24.96
C ALA A 31 -1.42 -4.19 24.23
N ALA A 32 -1.46 -4.12 22.89
CA ALA A 32 -1.95 -5.22 22.08
C ALA A 32 -0.98 -6.41 22.14
N SER A 33 -1.50 -7.64 22.18
CA SER A 33 -0.69 -8.84 22.13
C SER A 33 -0.09 -9.03 20.71
N PRO A 34 1.00 -9.80 20.56
CA PRO A 34 1.54 -10.14 19.23
C PRO A 34 0.49 -10.77 18.32
N GLU A 35 -0.42 -11.58 18.85
CA GLU A 35 -1.49 -12.25 18.11
C GLU A 35 -2.56 -11.23 17.64
N GLU A 36 -2.91 -10.26 18.49
CA GLU A 36 -3.79 -9.17 18.10
C GLU A 36 -3.16 -8.33 16.99
N ILE A 37 -1.88 -7.98 17.12
CA ILE A 37 -1.14 -7.24 16.08
C ILE A 37 -1.14 -8.03 14.76
N ALA A 38 -0.78 -9.32 14.80
CA ALA A 38 -0.73 -10.18 13.61
C ALA A 38 -2.09 -10.31 12.89
N SER A 39 -3.20 -10.27 13.63
CA SER A 39 -4.54 -10.32 13.04
C SER A 39 -4.91 -9.07 12.24
N TRP A 40 -4.29 -7.94 12.55
CA TRP A 40 -4.51 -6.65 11.89
C TRP A 40 -3.41 -6.29 10.89
N ASP A 41 -2.20 -6.85 11.06
CA ASP A 41 -1.06 -6.61 10.17
C ASP A 41 -1.14 -7.52 8.95
N VAL A 42 -2.04 -7.17 8.05
CA VAL A 42 -2.29 -7.87 6.79
C VAL A 42 -1.74 -7.09 5.59
N SER A 43 -1.00 -6.02 5.82
CA SER A 43 -0.46 -5.16 4.79
C SER A 43 0.66 -5.83 4.01
N ILE A 44 0.67 -5.61 2.69
CA ILE A 44 1.70 -6.14 1.79
C ILE A 44 2.49 -4.97 1.20
N GLY A 45 3.80 -4.99 1.41
CA GLY A 45 4.69 -3.97 0.89
C GLY A 45 4.90 -4.05 -0.64
N PRO A 46 5.37 -2.96 -1.26
CA PRO A 46 5.75 -2.96 -2.67
C PRO A 46 6.84 -3.98 -3.01
N ASP A 47 7.69 -4.31 -2.06
CA ASP A 47 8.76 -5.31 -2.10
C ASP A 47 8.29 -6.75 -1.89
N GLY A 48 7.01 -6.94 -1.57
CA GLY A 48 6.42 -8.24 -1.28
C GLY A 48 6.48 -8.65 0.19
N ALA A 49 6.97 -7.79 1.08
CA ALA A 49 6.88 -8.06 2.51
C ALA A 49 5.43 -8.28 2.92
N GLY A 50 5.14 -9.35 3.65
CA GLY A 50 3.78 -9.73 4.06
C GLY A 50 3.00 -10.60 3.06
N LEU A 51 3.56 -10.93 1.90
CA LEU A 51 2.91 -11.88 0.98
C LEU A 51 2.76 -13.26 1.61
N PRO A 52 1.56 -13.86 1.60
CA PRO A 52 1.34 -15.19 2.15
C PRO A 52 1.94 -16.27 1.25
N ALA A 53 2.08 -17.48 1.80
CA ALA A 53 2.36 -18.66 0.99
C ALA A 53 1.20 -18.96 0.03
N GLY A 54 1.53 -19.48 -1.14
CA GLY A 54 0.55 -19.80 -2.17
C GLY A 54 1.04 -19.42 -3.56
N SER A 55 0.28 -19.78 -4.58
CA SER A 55 0.57 -19.40 -5.96
C SER A 55 -0.67 -19.52 -6.85
N GLY A 56 -0.62 -18.85 -8.01
CA GLY A 56 -1.69 -18.97 -9.00
C GLY A 56 -1.22 -18.64 -10.40
N THR A 57 -1.92 -19.18 -11.40
CA THR A 57 -1.68 -18.94 -12.83
C THR A 57 -2.84 -18.15 -13.45
N PRO A 58 -2.63 -17.50 -14.62
CA PRO A 58 -3.71 -16.82 -15.33
C PRO A 58 -4.92 -17.72 -15.62
N GLN A 59 -4.70 -18.98 -15.98
CA GLN A 59 -5.80 -19.94 -16.29
C GLN A 59 -6.65 -20.25 -15.06
N GLN A 60 -6.01 -20.43 -13.89
CA GLN A 60 -6.72 -20.60 -12.62
C GLN A 60 -7.48 -19.32 -12.25
N GLY A 61 -6.86 -18.16 -12.49
CA GLY A 61 -7.43 -16.84 -12.20
C GLY A 61 -8.63 -16.51 -13.06
N GLU A 62 -8.70 -17.00 -14.29
CA GLU A 62 -9.89 -16.84 -15.13
C GLU A 62 -11.12 -17.43 -14.48
N GLN A 63 -11.02 -18.63 -13.91
CA GLN A 63 -12.13 -19.28 -13.22
C GLN A 63 -12.61 -18.47 -12.00
N VAL A 64 -11.66 -17.96 -11.21
CA VAL A 64 -11.96 -17.09 -10.08
C VAL A 64 -12.62 -15.78 -10.55
N TYR A 65 -12.09 -15.19 -11.62
CA TYR A 65 -12.64 -13.95 -12.20
C TYR A 65 -14.09 -14.12 -12.67
N LEU A 66 -14.35 -15.16 -13.43
CA LEU A 66 -15.72 -15.46 -13.92
C LEU A 66 -16.72 -15.66 -12.78
N ALA A 67 -16.29 -16.31 -11.70
CA ALA A 67 -17.15 -16.61 -10.56
C ALA A 67 -17.36 -15.41 -9.61
N LYS A 68 -16.36 -14.53 -9.45
CA LYS A 68 -16.32 -13.55 -8.34
C LYS A 68 -16.19 -12.09 -8.78
N CYS A 69 -15.76 -11.82 -10.01
CA CYS A 69 -15.38 -10.47 -10.46
C CYS A 69 -16.20 -9.99 -11.67
N LEU A 70 -16.56 -10.91 -12.57
CA LEU A 70 -17.21 -10.63 -13.85
C LEU A 70 -18.45 -9.75 -13.70
N ALA A 71 -19.31 -10.06 -12.74
CA ALA A 71 -20.59 -9.36 -12.56
C ALA A 71 -20.45 -7.85 -12.32
N CYS A 72 -19.30 -7.44 -11.76
CA CYS A 72 -19.01 -6.04 -11.45
C CYS A 72 -18.02 -5.41 -12.43
N HIS A 73 -17.00 -6.13 -12.86
CA HIS A 73 -15.91 -5.58 -13.68
C HIS A 73 -16.03 -5.91 -15.18
N GLY A 74 -17.09 -6.61 -15.60
CA GLY A 74 -17.37 -6.92 -16.99
C GLY A 74 -16.43 -7.97 -17.59
N GLU A 75 -16.73 -8.38 -18.82
CA GLU A 75 -15.89 -9.34 -19.54
C GLU A 75 -14.46 -8.81 -19.69
N LYS A 76 -13.50 -9.66 -19.34
CA LYS A 76 -12.06 -9.36 -19.45
C LYS A 76 -11.66 -8.04 -18.79
N GLY A 77 -12.38 -7.61 -17.76
CA GLY A 77 -12.05 -6.38 -17.04
C GLY A 77 -12.37 -5.09 -17.76
N SER A 78 -13.31 -5.12 -18.70
CA SER A 78 -13.73 -3.97 -19.50
C SER A 78 -14.47 -2.87 -18.73
N GLY A 79 -14.88 -3.16 -17.48
CA GLY A 79 -15.68 -2.27 -16.65
C GLY A 79 -17.19 -2.50 -16.81
N LYS A 80 -17.94 -1.85 -15.96
CA LYS A 80 -19.42 -1.86 -15.86
C LYS A 80 -19.99 -3.07 -15.13
N PRO A 81 -20.80 -2.80 -14.11
CA PRO A 81 -21.12 -1.46 -13.59
C PRO A 81 -19.97 -0.75 -12.83
N ASN A 82 -18.93 -1.48 -12.42
CA ASN A 82 -17.79 -0.93 -11.66
C ASN A 82 -16.59 -0.64 -12.57
N ASP A 83 -15.48 -0.22 -11.93
CA ASP A 83 -14.29 0.27 -12.63
C ASP A 83 -13.68 -0.74 -13.59
N GLN A 84 -13.21 -0.23 -14.70
CA GLN A 84 -12.39 -0.95 -15.67
C GLN A 84 -11.04 -1.36 -15.04
N LEU A 85 -10.65 -2.62 -15.26
CA LEU A 85 -9.40 -3.19 -14.73
C LEU A 85 -8.30 -3.33 -15.78
N VAL A 86 -8.66 -3.31 -17.07
CA VAL A 86 -7.79 -3.64 -18.19
C VAL A 86 -7.72 -2.51 -19.21
N GLY A 87 -6.55 -2.25 -19.76
CA GLY A 87 -6.33 -1.21 -20.77
C GLY A 87 -5.82 0.12 -20.21
N GLY A 88 -5.98 1.19 -20.96
CA GLY A 88 -5.56 2.54 -20.55
C GLY A 88 -4.04 2.78 -20.61
N GLN A 89 -3.24 1.85 -21.13
CA GLN A 89 -1.80 2.04 -21.28
C GLN A 89 -1.53 3.28 -22.16
N GLY A 90 -0.60 4.13 -21.72
CA GLY A 90 -0.27 5.39 -22.39
C GLY A 90 -1.23 6.55 -22.13
N SER A 91 -2.42 6.30 -21.53
CA SER A 91 -3.42 7.35 -21.29
C SER A 91 -3.02 8.35 -20.20
N LEU A 92 -1.99 8.09 -19.41
CA LEU A 92 -1.51 9.00 -18.37
C LEU A 92 -0.53 10.06 -18.89
N GLN A 93 -0.26 10.09 -20.17
CA GLN A 93 0.60 11.08 -20.80
C GLN A 93 -0.11 12.46 -20.89
N PRO A 94 0.64 13.58 -20.86
CA PRO A 94 0.08 14.90 -21.01
C PRO A 94 -0.79 15.03 -22.27
N GLY A 95 -1.96 15.62 -22.14
CA GLY A 95 -2.89 15.83 -23.26
C GLY A 95 -3.83 14.65 -23.55
N GLN A 96 -3.71 13.55 -22.83
CA GLN A 96 -4.63 12.42 -22.92
C GLN A 96 -5.70 12.47 -21.81
N VAL A 97 -6.83 11.80 -22.05
CA VAL A 97 -7.82 11.54 -21.01
C VAL A 97 -7.36 10.35 -20.17
N PRO A 98 -7.05 10.52 -18.88
CA PRO A 98 -6.54 9.43 -18.05
C PRO A 98 -7.53 8.28 -17.87
N ILE A 99 -7.16 7.07 -18.24
CA ILE A 99 -7.89 5.84 -17.95
C ILE A 99 -7.07 5.04 -16.94
N LYS A 100 -7.48 5.06 -15.68
CA LYS A 100 -6.75 4.46 -14.56
C LYS A 100 -7.20 3.01 -14.36
N THR A 101 -6.36 2.07 -14.74
CA THR A 101 -6.58 0.62 -14.59
C THR A 101 -5.41 -0.04 -13.89
N VAL A 102 -5.47 -1.35 -13.69
CA VAL A 102 -4.32 -2.13 -13.22
C VAL A 102 -3.14 -2.00 -14.20
N GLY A 103 -3.40 -2.01 -15.50
CA GLY A 103 -2.35 -1.94 -16.52
C GLY A 103 -1.80 -0.55 -16.83
N SER A 104 -2.48 0.52 -16.42
CA SER A 104 -2.06 1.88 -16.73
C SER A 104 -1.59 2.67 -15.52
N PHE A 105 -2.16 2.43 -14.33
CA PHE A 105 -1.99 3.31 -13.17
C PHE A 105 -1.21 2.67 -12.00
N TRP A 106 -1.47 1.39 -11.71
CA TRP A 106 -0.89 0.73 -10.54
C TRP A 106 0.62 0.52 -10.68
N PRO A 107 1.44 0.99 -9.71
CA PRO A 107 2.91 0.93 -9.82
C PRO A 107 3.50 -0.43 -9.41
N TYR A 108 2.76 -1.24 -8.64
CA TYR A 108 3.22 -2.51 -8.09
C TYR A 108 2.15 -3.59 -8.19
N ALA A 109 2.52 -4.78 -8.64
CA ALA A 109 1.61 -5.94 -8.66
C ALA A 109 1.27 -6.41 -7.24
N THR A 110 2.18 -6.25 -6.29
CA THR A 110 1.98 -6.57 -4.87
C THR A 110 0.89 -5.72 -4.22
N THR A 111 0.76 -4.44 -4.60
CA THR A 111 -0.33 -3.59 -4.10
C THR A 111 -1.68 -3.94 -4.72
N VAL A 112 -1.70 -4.47 -5.95
CA VAL A 112 -2.92 -5.05 -6.54
C VAL A 112 -3.36 -6.27 -5.74
N PHE A 113 -2.43 -7.15 -5.41
CA PHE A 113 -2.68 -8.32 -4.55
C PHE A 113 -3.24 -7.91 -3.19
N ASP A 114 -2.59 -6.96 -2.52
CA ASP A 114 -3.01 -6.45 -1.21
C ASP A 114 -4.44 -5.91 -1.25
N TYR A 115 -4.76 -5.11 -2.26
CA TYR A 115 -6.10 -4.55 -2.43
C TYR A 115 -7.15 -5.64 -2.68
N VAL A 116 -6.89 -6.58 -3.59
CA VAL A 116 -7.81 -7.68 -3.88
C VAL A 116 -8.05 -8.53 -2.63
N ARG A 117 -6.98 -8.91 -1.91
CA ARG A 117 -7.05 -9.72 -0.69
C ARG A 117 -7.91 -9.08 0.40
N ARG A 118 -7.77 -7.77 0.58
CA ARG A 118 -8.45 -7.05 1.67
C ARG A 118 -9.84 -6.56 1.33
N ALA A 119 -10.10 -6.17 0.08
CA ALA A 119 -11.27 -5.40 -0.29
C ALA A 119 -12.18 -6.08 -1.31
N MET A 120 -11.71 -7.12 -2.02
CA MET A 120 -12.48 -7.77 -3.10
C MET A 120 -12.80 -9.23 -2.78
N PRO A 121 -13.97 -9.75 -3.24
CA PRO A 121 -15.09 -9.02 -3.86
C PRO A 121 -15.73 -8.03 -2.89
N LEU A 122 -16.19 -6.88 -3.40
CA LEU A 122 -16.71 -5.79 -2.56
C LEU A 122 -17.89 -6.21 -1.67
N ASN A 123 -18.73 -7.11 -2.15
CA ASN A 123 -19.88 -7.67 -1.41
C ASN A 123 -19.49 -8.75 -0.38
N ASN A 124 -18.25 -9.25 -0.41
CA ASN A 124 -17.74 -10.25 0.53
C ASN A 124 -16.22 -10.13 0.67
N PRO A 125 -15.69 -9.04 1.27
CA PRO A 125 -14.25 -8.82 1.43
C PRO A 125 -13.58 -9.93 2.23
N LYS A 126 -12.30 -10.20 1.93
CA LYS A 126 -11.48 -11.24 2.59
C LYS A 126 -12.00 -12.68 2.42
N SER A 127 -12.87 -12.94 1.45
CA SER A 127 -13.43 -14.28 1.20
C SER A 127 -12.62 -15.13 0.24
N LEU A 128 -11.65 -14.55 -0.46
CA LEU A 128 -10.77 -15.29 -1.34
C LEU A 128 -9.64 -15.93 -0.55
N ARG A 129 -9.30 -17.17 -0.89
CA ARG A 129 -8.09 -17.82 -0.41
C ARG A 129 -6.85 -17.20 -1.07
N ASP A 130 -5.70 -17.30 -0.44
CA ASP A 130 -4.48 -16.66 -0.94
C ASP A 130 -4.11 -17.14 -2.36
N GLU A 131 -4.30 -18.43 -2.68
CA GLU A 131 -4.10 -18.96 -4.03
C GLU A 131 -5.08 -18.35 -5.05
N GLU A 132 -6.33 -18.11 -4.66
CA GLU A 132 -7.32 -17.47 -5.53
C GLU A 132 -6.96 -16.00 -5.79
N VAL A 133 -6.36 -15.32 -4.80
CA VAL A 133 -5.87 -13.94 -4.97
C VAL A 133 -4.68 -13.92 -5.93
N TYR A 134 -3.68 -14.81 -5.76
CA TYR A 134 -2.57 -14.92 -6.71
C TYR A 134 -3.06 -15.21 -8.12
N ALA A 135 -3.99 -16.15 -8.26
CA ALA A 135 -4.52 -16.55 -9.55
C ALA A 135 -5.28 -15.40 -10.25
N VAL A 136 -6.21 -14.74 -9.57
CA VAL A 136 -6.98 -13.65 -10.19
C VAL A 136 -6.12 -12.43 -10.50
N VAL A 137 -5.12 -12.13 -9.67
CA VAL A 137 -4.13 -11.08 -9.96
C VAL A 137 -3.31 -11.46 -11.19
N ALA A 138 -2.82 -12.71 -11.30
CA ALA A 138 -2.14 -13.20 -12.49
C ALA A 138 -3.01 -13.06 -13.76
N TYR A 139 -4.29 -13.41 -13.68
CA TYR A 139 -5.22 -13.24 -14.81
C TYR A 139 -5.35 -11.78 -15.25
N ILE A 140 -5.56 -10.85 -14.31
CA ILE A 140 -5.68 -9.42 -14.60
C ILE A 140 -4.37 -8.86 -15.18
N LEU A 141 -3.21 -9.27 -14.67
CA LEU A 141 -1.91 -8.88 -15.20
C LEU A 141 -1.71 -9.40 -16.64
N ARG A 142 -2.09 -10.65 -16.92
CA ARG A 142 -2.06 -11.24 -18.26
C ARG A 142 -2.99 -10.48 -19.21
N LEU A 143 -4.21 -10.16 -18.81
CA LEU A 143 -5.16 -9.39 -19.64
C LEU A 143 -4.61 -8.00 -20.01
N ASN A 144 -3.76 -7.43 -19.16
CA ASN A 144 -3.05 -6.17 -19.43
C ASN A 144 -1.73 -6.34 -20.20
N GLY A 145 -1.36 -7.56 -20.58
CA GLY A 145 -0.09 -7.83 -21.26
C GLY A 145 1.16 -7.59 -20.40
N VAL A 146 1.02 -7.59 -19.08
CA VAL A 146 2.12 -7.36 -18.12
C VAL A 146 2.92 -8.64 -17.90
N ILE A 147 2.25 -9.78 -17.91
CA ILE A 147 2.85 -11.12 -17.81
C ILE A 147 2.35 -12.03 -18.94
N GLY A 148 3.04 -13.14 -19.13
CA GLY A 148 2.70 -14.16 -20.13
C GLY A 148 1.56 -15.08 -19.67
N GLU A 149 1.09 -15.90 -20.63
CA GLU A 149 -0.03 -16.83 -20.44
C GLU A 149 0.29 -17.93 -19.41
N ASN A 150 1.55 -18.38 -19.36
CA ASN A 150 2.00 -19.50 -18.54
C ASN A 150 2.75 -19.07 -17.27
N ASP A 151 2.80 -17.76 -17.01
CA ASP A 151 3.50 -17.25 -15.83
C ASP A 151 2.73 -17.63 -14.56
N LYS A 152 3.49 -17.97 -13.52
CA LYS A 152 2.94 -18.28 -12.20
C LYS A 152 3.32 -17.16 -11.23
N MET A 153 2.32 -16.64 -10.54
CA MET A 153 2.51 -15.64 -9.47
C MET A 153 2.53 -16.33 -8.12
N ASP A 154 3.52 -15.98 -7.32
CA ASP A 154 3.72 -16.38 -5.94
C ASP A 154 4.49 -15.28 -5.18
N ALA A 155 4.88 -15.54 -3.92
CA ALA A 155 5.58 -14.57 -3.09
C ALA A 155 6.96 -14.14 -3.66
N GLN A 156 7.57 -14.91 -4.54
CA GLN A 156 8.85 -14.60 -5.18
C GLN A 156 8.69 -13.89 -6.52
N THR A 157 7.73 -14.33 -7.32
CA THR A 157 7.55 -13.82 -8.70
C THR A 157 6.73 -12.54 -8.76
N LEU A 158 5.73 -12.38 -7.89
CA LEU A 158 4.84 -11.21 -7.90
C LEU A 158 5.59 -9.88 -7.65
N PRO A 159 6.53 -9.76 -6.69
CA PRO A 159 7.30 -8.53 -6.50
C PRO A 159 8.23 -8.18 -7.68
N ALA A 160 8.62 -9.19 -8.45
CA ALA A 160 9.49 -9.02 -9.62
C ALA A 160 8.74 -8.49 -10.87
N VAL A 161 7.41 -8.48 -10.87
CA VAL A 161 6.60 -7.97 -11.98
C VAL A 161 6.87 -6.49 -12.19
N ARG A 162 7.27 -6.11 -13.40
CA ARG A 162 7.49 -4.72 -13.78
C ARG A 162 6.19 -4.12 -14.32
N MET A 163 5.50 -3.36 -13.50
CA MET A 163 4.28 -2.66 -13.92
C MET A 163 4.58 -1.49 -14.85
N PRO A 164 3.70 -1.21 -15.85
CA PRO A 164 3.93 -0.12 -16.80
C PRO A 164 4.11 1.26 -16.16
N ASN A 165 3.44 1.53 -15.04
CA ASN A 165 3.54 2.79 -14.31
C ASN A 165 4.45 2.74 -13.07
N ARG A 166 5.43 1.81 -13.06
CA ARG A 166 6.35 1.62 -11.93
C ARG A 166 7.00 2.90 -11.43
N ASP A 167 7.39 3.75 -12.36
CA ASP A 167 8.17 4.96 -12.12
C ASP A 167 7.33 6.24 -12.31
N GLY A 168 6.00 6.12 -12.50
CA GLY A 168 5.10 7.24 -12.80
C GLY A 168 4.67 8.08 -11.60
N PHE A 169 5.03 7.67 -10.38
CA PHE A 169 4.69 8.41 -9.17
C PHE A 169 5.87 9.23 -8.67
N VAL A 170 5.66 10.54 -8.52
CA VAL A 170 6.64 11.46 -7.96
C VAL A 170 6.43 11.55 -6.44
N ARG A 171 7.49 11.35 -5.66
CA ARG A 171 7.42 11.58 -4.22
C ARG A 171 7.30 13.07 -3.95
N PHE A 172 6.25 13.47 -3.24
CA PHE A 172 6.15 14.81 -2.72
C PHE A 172 7.15 14.96 -1.55
N SER A 173 8.22 15.73 -1.77
CA SER A 173 9.07 16.20 -0.68
C SER A 173 8.62 17.60 -0.30
N ARG A 174 8.15 17.81 0.95
CA ARG A 174 8.07 19.16 1.48
C ARG A 174 9.51 19.69 1.50
N GLY A 175 9.80 20.70 0.67
CA GLY A 175 11.04 21.44 0.79
C GLY A 175 11.22 21.92 2.23
N ARG A 176 12.37 21.66 2.82
CA ARG A 176 12.76 22.21 4.13
C ARG A 176 13.10 23.67 3.93
#